data_fbd8b1fdfb539333d4f97cf3563cec1b
#
_entry.id   fbd8b1fdfb539333d4f97cf3563cec1b
#
_cell.length_a   1.000
_cell.length_b   1.000
_cell.length_c   1.000
_cell.angle_alpha   90.00
_cell.angle_beta   90.00
_cell.angle_gamma   90.00
#
_symmetry.space_group_name_H-M   'P 1'
#
loop_
_entity.id
_entity.type
_entity.pdbx_description
1 polymer ?
#
loop_
_entity_poly.entity_id
_entity_poly.type
_entity_poly.pdbx_seq_one_letter_code
_entity_poly.pdbx_strand_id
1 'polypeptide(L)'
;VMDTKNEPIELPIKSSFKEGFDVLEYFISTHGTRKGSTDTALKTATAGYLTRRLVDVAQGLIIRENDCGTDGGIIVERKDGDAYGHQLADRLFSRTSLEDIRIDRKLVVRAGEIIARVVAKAIQESDISSVSIRSPITCKSKNGFCSKCYGLDLSRNKLVEIGEAVGVVAAQSIGEPGTQLTLRTFHSGGIVGIDITQGLPRIEEIFEARMPKGKAPLIKQDGVVDQIVEKGLLMLVRVKTNLKEKKDSFDEYLIPSGALILVKEGDIVKRGDKISEGSLDLREVLAFQGINEVRNYIINEVQKIYVPEGSPINDKHIEIIVRQMLSRVTVKEPGDTEYMQGDIVE
;
A
#
# COMPACT_ATOMS: atom_id res chain seq x y z
N VAL A 1 11.31 -15.51 24.34
CA VAL A 1 10.70 -14.38 25.05
C VAL A 1 11.71 -13.24 25.07
N MET A 2 11.25 -12.02 24.89
CA MET A 2 12.07 -10.80 24.94
C MET A 2 11.90 -10.13 26.33
N ASP A 3 12.98 -9.57 26.84
CA ASP A 3 12.95 -8.77 28.05
C ASP A 3 12.44 -7.32 27.77
N THR A 4 12.45 -6.47 28.79
CA THR A 4 12.05 -5.06 28.67
C THR A 4 12.99 -4.21 27.81
N LYS A 5 14.21 -4.68 27.51
CA LYS A 5 15.22 -4.02 26.68
C LYS A 5 15.25 -4.50 25.24
N ASN A 6 14.32 -5.40 24.85
CA ASN A 6 14.31 -6.10 23.56
C ASN A 6 15.45 -7.11 23.35
N GLU A 7 16.06 -7.60 24.44
CA GLU A 7 17.04 -8.66 24.36
C GLU A 7 16.37 -10.04 24.55
N PRO A 8 16.77 -11.09 23.82
CA PRO A 8 16.22 -12.41 24.02
C PRO A 8 16.64 -12.98 25.37
N ILE A 9 15.68 -13.50 26.14
CA ILE A 9 15.97 -14.20 27.39
C ILE A 9 16.57 -15.57 27.05
N GLU A 10 17.74 -15.90 27.62
CA GLU A 10 18.49 -17.12 27.28
C GLU A 10 17.74 -18.42 27.61
N LEU A 11 16.84 -18.39 28.62
CA LEU A 11 16.06 -19.55 29.04
C LEU A 11 14.82 -19.72 28.16
N PRO A 12 14.71 -20.79 27.34
CA PRO A 12 13.55 -21.02 26.52
C PRO A 12 12.39 -21.60 27.35
N ILE A 13 11.14 -21.24 26.97
CA ILE A 13 9.94 -21.90 27.44
C ILE A 13 9.74 -23.16 26.59
N LYS A 14 9.74 -24.34 27.21
CA LYS A 14 9.62 -25.65 26.53
C LYS A 14 8.20 -26.23 26.66
N SER A 15 7.49 -25.91 27.74
CA SER A 15 6.16 -26.43 28.03
C SER A 15 5.08 -25.66 27.27
N SER A 16 3.97 -26.33 27.01
CA SER A 16 2.78 -25.69 26.43
C SER A 16 1.83 -25.17 27.55
N PHE A 17 0.97 -24.21 27.22
CA PHE A 17 -0.08 -23.76 28.15
C PHE A 17 -1.01 -24.91 28.58
N LYS A 18 -1.23 -25.88 27.71
CA LYS A 18 -2.12 -27.02 27.98
C LYS A 18 -1.50 -27.97 29.02
N GLU A 19 -0.21 -28.14 29.01
CA GLU A 19 0.54 -29.01 29.93
C GLU A 19 0.86 -28.29 31.25
N GLY A 20 0.82 -26.98 31.23
CA GLY A 20 1.23 -26.14 32.35
C GLY A 20 2.72 -25.75 32.29
N PHE A 21 3.05 -24.64 32.88
CA PHE A 21 4.42 -24.13 32.97
C PHE A 21 5.04 -24.51 34.31
N ASP A 22 6.35 -24.79 34.29
CA ASP A 22 7.16 -24.76 35.50
C ASP A 22 7.22 -23.34 36.06
N VAL A 23 7.52 -23.22 37.36
CA VAL A 23 7.56 -21.92 38.08
C VAL A 23 8.48 -20.92 37.37
N LEU A 24 9.63 -21.36 36.89
CA LEU A 24 10.59 -20.51 36.20
C LEU A 24 10.05 -20.09 34.80
N GLU A 25 9.46 -21.00 34.04
CA GLU A 25 8.86 -20.72 32.73
C GLU A 25 7.69 -19.74 32.87
N TYR A 26 6.85 -19.90 33.90
CA TYR A 26 5.77 -18.96 34.21
C TYR A 26 6.33 -17.55 34.49
N PHE A 27 7.36 -17.44 35.34
CA PHE A 27 8.00 -16.16 35.66
C PHE A 27 8.54 -15.47 34.41
N ILE A 28 9.23 -16.21 33.52
CA ILE A 28 9.75 -15.68 32.25
C ILE A 28 8.60 -15.24 31.32
N SER A 29 7.49 -15.99 31.25
CA SER A 29 6.34 -15.64 30.43
C SER A 29 5.67 -14.33 30.86
N THR A 30 5.73 -13.99 32.17
CA THR A 30 5.15 -12.74 32.69
C THR A 30 5.87 -11.49 32.16
N HIS A 31 7.16 -11.56 31.86
CA HIS A 31 7.90 -10.45 31.22
C HIS A 31 7.33 -10.13 29.84
N GLY A 32 7.09 -11.17 29.02
CA GLY A 32 6.48 -11.00 27.69
C GLY A 32 5.06 -10.42 27.76
N THR A 33 4.25 -10.91 28.68
CA THR A 33 2.86 -10.41 28.87
C THR A 33 2.86 -8.94 29.32
N ARG A 34 3.69 -8.59 30.30
CA ARG A 34 3.79 -7.20 30.80
C ARG A 34 4.28 -6.25 29.70
N LYS A 35 5.31 -6.66 28.96
CA LYS A 35 5.79 -5.90 27.81
C LYS A 35 4.70 -5.72 26.76
N GLY A 36 4.01 -6.79 26.38
CA GLY A 36 2.90 -6.74 25.43
C GLY A 36 1.81 -5.74 25.85
N SER A 37 1.40 -5.73 27.10
CA SER A 37 0.41 -4.78 27.63
C SER A 37 0.90 -3.33 27.56
N THR A 38 2.16 -3.08 27.92
CA THR A 38 2.77 -1.74 27.87
C THR A 38 2.89 -1.24 26.44
N ASP A 39 3.42 -2.07 25.54
CA ASP A 39 3.60 -1.72 24.13
C ASP A 39 2.25 -1.44 23.45
N THR A 40 1.23 -2.23 23.77
CA THR A 40 -0.14 -1.99 23.30
C THR A 40 -0.63 -0.60 23.73
N ALA A 41 -0.51 -0.27 25.00
CA ALA A 41 -0.94 1.03 25.54
C ALA A 41 -0.21 2.21 24.86
N LEU A 42 1.07 2.07 24.57
CA LEU A 42 1.86 3.12 23.93
C LEU A 42 1.56 3.24 22.42
N LYS A 43 1.38 2.13 21.72
CA LYS A 43 1.15 2.11 20.27
C LYS A 43 -0.26 2.58 19.88
N THR A 44 -1.25 2.46 20.77
CA THR A 44 -2.60 3.02 20.51
C THR A 44 -2.57 4.53 20.32
N ALA A 45 -1.70 5.24 21.05
CA ALA A 45 -1.51 6.68 20.87
C ALA A 45 -0.98 7.01 19.46
N THR A 46 -0.02 6.22 18.96
CA THR A 46 0.53 6.38 17.61
C THR A 46 -0.54 6.16 16.54
N ALA A 47 -1.34 5.09 16.67
CA ALA A 47 -2.47 4.82 15.76
C ALA A 47 -3.51 5.95 15.76
N GLY A 48 -3.83 6.48 16.95
CA GLY A 48 -4.74 7.63 17.08
C GLY A 48 -4.18 8.90 16.43
N TYR A 49 -2.89 9.15 16.57
CA TYR A 49 -2.23 10.29 15.94
C TYR A 49 -2.19 10.18 14.41
N LEU A 50 -1.92 8.99 13.86
CA LEU A 50 -2.02 8.74 12.42
C LEU A 50 -3.43 9.03 11.90
N THR A 51 -4.45 8.49 12.57
CA THR A 51 -5.86 8.71 12.21
C THR A 51 -6.21 10.19 12.21
N ARG A 52 -5.81 10.94 13.23
CA ARG A 52 -6.02 12.39 13.31
C ARG A 52 -5.42 13.11 12.12
N ARG A 53 -4.16 12.82 11.77
CA ARG A 53 -3.49 13.45 10.61
C ARG A 53 -4.19 13.13 9.29
N LEU A 54 -4.65 11.88 9.11
CA LEU A 54 -5.41 11.49 7.91
C LEU A 54 -6.74 12.24 7.83
N VAL A 55 -7.45 12.41 8.95
CA VAL A 55 -8.69 13.22 9.01
C VAL A 55 -8.39 14.66 8.67
N ASP A 56 -7.36 15.28 9.27
CA ASP A 56 -7.01 16.69 9.04
C ASP A 56 -6.74 16.96 7.55
N VAL A 57 -6.11 16.03 6.84
CA VAL A 57 -5.82 16.16 5.40
C VAL A 57 -7.06 15.91 4.53
N ALA A 58 -7.95 15.00 4.93
CA ALA A 58 -9.05 14.53 4.10
C ALA A 58 -10.42 15.15 4.43
N GLN A 59 -10.58 15.90 5.54
CA GLN A 59 -11.87 16.40 6.02
C GLN A 59 -12.63 17.26 5.01
N GLY A 60 -11.94 17.97 4.13
CA GLY A 60 -12.54 18.79 3.10
C GLY A 60 -13.10 18.02 1.89
N LEU A 61 -12.83 16.71 1.81
CA LEU A 61 -13.25 15.86 0.71
C LEU A 61 -14.67 15.34 0.95
N ILE A 62 -15.63 15.93 0.25
CA ILE A 62 -17.06 15.59 0.33
C ILE A 62 -17.61 15.19 -1.04
N ILE A 63 -18.77 14.54 -1.07
CA ILE A 63 -19.51 14.31 -2.31
C ILE A 63 -20.20 15.61 -2.74
N ARG A 64 -19.86 16.10 -3.94
CA ARG A 64 -20.36 17.39 -4.44
C ARG A 64 -21.39 17.30 -5.54
N GLU A 65 -21.36 16.24 -6.32
CA GLU A 65 -22.22 16.05 -7.49
C GLU A 65 -22.56 14.58 -7.71
N ASN A 66 -23.58 14.30 -8.51
CA ASN A 66 -24.00 12.94 -8.78
C ASN A 66 -23.05 12.24 -9.77
N ASP A 67 -22.63 12.94 -10.82
CA ASP A 67 -21.76 12.36 -11.87
C ASP A 67 -20.87 13.45 -12.48
N CYS A 68 -19.57 13.21 -12.49
CA CYS A 68 -18.57 14.11 -13.07
C CYS A 68 -18.34 13.88 -14.58
N GLY A 69 -19.05 12.94 -15.20
CA GLY A 69 -18.94 12.63 -16.63
C GLY A 69 -17.54 12.16 -17.04
N THR A 70 -16.80 11.48 -16.17
CA THR A 70 -15.48 10.95 -16.54
C THR A 70 -15.60 9.66 -17.33
N ASP A 71 -14.82 9.55 -18.41
CA ASP A 71 -14.60 8.32 -19.16
C ASP A 71 -13.38 7.53 -18.63
N GLY A 72 -12.66 8.13 -17.68
CA GLY A 72 -11.51 7.51 -17.05
C GLY A 72 -11.90 6.61 -15.88
N GLY A 73 -11.18 5.50 -15.74
CA GLY A 73 -11.34 4.55 -14.65
C GLY A 73 -10.00 3.92 -14.27
N ILE A 74 -10.08 2.91 -13.44
CA ILE A 74 -8.96 2.04 -13.11
C ILE A 74 -9.29 0.62 -13.53
N ILE A 75 -8.30 -0.13 -13.96
CA ILE A 75 -8.41 -1.55 -14.27
C ILE A 75 -8.00 -2.31 -13.01
N VAL A 76 -8.89 -3.15 -12.50
CA VAL A 76 -8.63 -4.04 -11.39
C VAL A 76 -8.34 -5.42 -11.93
N GLU A 77 -7.11 -5.88 -11.78
CA GLU A 77 -6.69 -7.20 -12.23
C GLU A 77 -6.79 -8.21 -11.09
N ARG A 78 -7.17 -9.45 -11.41
CA ARG A 78 -7.28 -10.55 -10.44
C ARG A 78 -5.95 -10.84 -9.78
N LYS A 79 -4.87 -10.93 -10.57
CA LYS A 79 -3.52 -11.26 -10.09
C LYS A 79 -2.96 -10.30 -9.04
N ASP A 80 -3.40 -9.04 -9.03
CA ASP A 80 -2.87 -8.02 -8.12
C ASP A 80 -3.20 -8.31 -6.66
N GLY A 81 -4.33 -8.96 -6.40
CA GLY A 81 -4.78 -9.32 -5.05
C GLY A 81 -4.42 -10.74 -4.61
N ASP A 82 -4.14 -11.64 -5.55
CA ASP A 82 -3.91 -13.07 -5.27
C ASP A 82 -2.72 -13.29 -4.35
N ALA A 83 -1.68 -12.48 -4.47
CA ALA A 83 -0.43 -12.59 -3.69
C ALA A 83 -0.64 -12.45 -2.17
N TYR A 84 -1.70 -11.76 -1.73
CA TYR A 84 -2.01 -11.53 -0.31
C TYR A 84 -3.45 -11.88 0.07
N GLY A 85 -4.16 -12.59 -0.80
CA GLY A 85 -5.50 -13.13 -0.53
C GLY A 85 -6.64 -12.12 -0.63
N HIS A 86 -6.44 -10.97 -1.29
CA HIS A 86 -7.48 -9.98 -1.53
C HIS A 86 -8.24 -10.31 -2.82
N GLN A 87 -9.41 -10.93 -2.68
CA GLN A 87 -10.19 -11.43 -3.82
C GLN A 87 -10.70 -10.30 -4.72
N LEU A 88 -10.79 -10.58 -6.03
CA LEU A 88 -11.34 -9.64 -7.00
C LEU A 88 -12.75 -9.17 -6.63
N ALA A 89 -13.58 -10.07 -6.08
CA ALA A 89 -14.93 -9.76 -5.63
C ALA A 89 -14.97 -8.64 -4.57
N ASP A 90 -14.07 -8.65 -3.59
CA ASP A 90 -14.03 -7.65 -2.53
C ASP A 90 -13.57 -6.29 -3.06
N ARG A 91 -12.67 -6.28 -4.04
CA ARG A 91 -12.19 -5.07 -4.71
C ARG A 91 -13.23 -4.44 -5.63
N LEU A 92 -14.08 -5.25 -6.26
CA LEU A 92 -15.14 -4.78 -7.16
C LEU A 92 -16.43 -4.39 -6.42
N PHE A 93 -16.69 -4.98 -5.28
CA PHE A 93 -17.88 -4.67 -4.50
C PHE A 93 -17.96 -3.17 -4.17
N SER A 94 -19.15 -2.60 -4.26
CA SER A 94 -19.43 -1.19 -4.01
C SER A 94 -18.95 -0.19 -5.08
N ARG A 95 -18.33 -0.64 -6.15
CA ARG A 95 -17.80 0.19 -7.23
C ARG A 95 -18.80 0.33 -8.37
N THR A 96 -18.66 1.39 -9.13
CA THR A 96 -19.43 1.59 -10.36
C THR A 96 -18.62 1.06 -11.54
N SER A 97 -19.24 0.21 -12.37
CA SER A 97 -18.59 -0.29 -13.59
C SER A 97 -18.41 0.83 -14.61
N LEU A 98 -17.29 0.84 -15.30
CA LEU A 98 -17.05 1.76 -16.42
C LEU A 98 -17.58 1.19 -17.74
N GLU A 99 -17.57 -0.14 -17.86
CA GLU A 99 -17.95 -0.87 -19.07
C GLU A 99 -19.02 -1.93 -18.75
N ASP A 100 -19.67 -2.43 -19.81
CA ASP A 100 -20.61 -3.54 -19.70
C ASP A 100 -19.86 -4.83 -19.33
N ILE A 101 -20.22 -5.43 -18.21
CA ILE A 101 -19.63 -6.71 -17.76
C ILE A 101 -20.55 -7.85 -18.21
N ARG A 102 -19.97 -8.82 -18.93
CA ARG A 102 -20.67 -9.98 -19.43
C ARG A 102 -20.03 -11.27 -18.96
N ILE A 103 -20.83 -12.17 -18.39
CA ILE A 103 -20.43 -13.53 -18.01
C ILE A 103 -21.16 -14.49 -18.95
N ASP A 104 -20.48 -15.40 -19.61
CA ASP A 104 -21.06 -16.37 -20.57
C ASP A 104 -21.97 -15.71 -21.61
N ARG A 105 -21.55 -14.55 -22.15
CA ARG A 105 -22.31 -13.71 -23.12
C ARG A 105 -23.58 -13.06 -22.53
N LYS A 106 -23.93 -13.28 -21.27
CA LYS A 106 -25.04 -12.59 -20.60
C LYS A 106 -24.55 -11.30 -19.96
N LEU A 107 -25.26 -10.21 -20.20
CA LEU A 107 -24.99 -8.94 -19.55
C LEU A 107 -25.38 -9.05 -18.07
N VAL A 108 -24.42 -8.81 -17.17
CA VAL A 108 -24.60 -8.90 -15.72
C VAL A 108 -24.59 -7.52 -15.06
N VAL A 109 -23.76 -6.59 -15.57
CA VAL A 109 -23.71 -5.19 -15.12
C VAL A 109 -23.57 -4.29 -16.33
N ARG A 110 -24.37 -3.22 -16.40
CA ARG A 110 -24.21 -2.18 -17.41
C ARG A 110 -23.16 -1.14 -17.02
N ALA A 111 -22.59 -0.50 -18.00
CA ALA A 111 -21.75 0.68 -17.78
C ALA A 111 -22.50 1.73 -16.93
N GLY A 112 -21.87 2.23 -15.87
CA GLY A 112 -22.45 3.19 -14.95
C GLY A 112 -23.32 2.60 -13.82
N GLU A 113 -23.52 1.28 -13.77
CA GLU A 113 -24.22 0.60 -12.68
C GLU A 113 -23.25 0.19 -11.57
N ILE A 114 -23.77 0.07 -10.34
CA ILE A 114 -23.01 -0.37 -9.16
C ILE A 114 -22.89 -1.88 -9.16
N ILE A 115 -21.69 -2.38 -8.91
CA ILE A 115 -21.41 -3.81 -8.77
C ILE A 115 -21.84 -4.25 -7.36
N ALA A 116 -22.98 -4.96 -7.30
CA ALA A 116 -23.51 -5.53 -6.07
C ALA A 116 -22.68 -6.75 -5.63
N ARG A 117 -22.77 -7.11 -4.33
CA ARG A 117 -21.97 -8.22 -3.76
C ARG A 117 -22.21 -9.57 -4.45
N VAL A 118 -23.46 -9.86 -4.84
CA VAL A 118 -23.82 -11.10 -5.54
C VAL A 118 -23.12 -11.15 -6.91
N VAL A 119 -23.14 -10.03 -7.62
CA VAL A 119 -22.52 -9.90 -8.94
C VAL A 119 -21.01 -9.96 -8.85
N ALA A 120 -20.41 -9.30 -7.86
CA ALA A 120 -18.96 -9.36 -7.62
C ALA A 120 -18.47 -10.80 -7.38
N LYS A 121 -19.24 -11.61 -6.63
CA LYS A 121 -18.95 -13.04 -6.44
C LYS A 121 -19.08 -13.83 -7.76
N ALA A 122 -20.12 -13.58 -8.56
CA ALA A 122 -20.25 -14.23 -9.86
C ALA A 122 -19.09 -13.90 -10.81
N ILE A 123 -18.57 -12.65 -10.75
CA ILE A 123 -17.37 -12.26 -11.51
C ILE A 123 -16.14 -13.01 -10.97
N GLN A 124 -16.02 -13.20 -9.66
CA GLN A 124 -14.92 -13.98 -9.05
C GLN A 124 -14.93 -15.44 -9.52
N GLU A 125 -16.09 -16.04 -9.67
CA GLU A 125 -16.26 -17.44 -10.11
C GLU A 125 -16.11 -17.61 -11.63
N SER A 126 -16.12 -16.51 -12.39
CA SER A 126 -15.94 -16.51 -13.86
C SER A 126 -14.46 -16.43 -14.26
N ASP A 127 -14.19 -16.59 -15.57
CA ASP A 127 -12.84 -16.50 -16.16
C ASP A 127 -12.38 -15.05 -16.40
N ILE A 128 -13.11 -14.03 -15.91
CA ILE A 128 -12.75 -12.62 -16.07
C ILE A 128 -11.49 -12.32 -15.30
N SER A 129 -10.44 -11.87 -16.00
CA SER A 129 -9.14 -11.54 -15.44
C SER A 129 -9.03 -10.10 -14.95
N SER A 130 -9.77 -9.18 -15.55
CA SER A 130 -9.74 -7.75 -15.22
C SER A 130 -11.08 -7.07 -15.46
N VAL A 131 -11.35 -6.02 -14.71
CA VAL A 131 -12.59 -5.22 -14.82
C VAL A 131 -12.24 -3.75 -14.73
N SER A 132 -12.79 -2.93 -15.65
CA SER A 132 -12.68 -1.47 -15.63
C SER A 132 -13.75 -0.87 -14.73
N ILE A 133 -13.34 -0.13 -13.71
CA ILE A 133 -14.26 0.51 -12.75
C ILE A 133 -13.98 2.01 -12.61
N ARG A 134 -15.00 2.75 -12.21
CA ARG A 134 -14.83 4.16 -11.81
C ARG A 134 -14.15 4.24 -10.44
N SER A 135 -13.31 5.25 -10.28
CA SER A 135 -12.52 5.44 -9.07
C SER A 135 -12.54 6.89 -8.60
N PRO A 136 -12.44 7.14 -7.28
CA PRO A 136 -12.13 8.46 -6.75
C PRO A 136 -10.88 9.08 -7.34
N ILE A 137 -9.87 8.27 -7.69
CA ILE A 137 -8.61 8.73 -8.28
C ILE A 137 -8.81 9.44 -9.62
N THR A 138 -9.67 8.92 -10.48
CA THR A 138 -9.92 9.45 -11.83
C THR A 138 -11.12 10.41 -11.89
N CYS A 139 -11.72 10.73 -10.75
CA CYS A 139 -12.86 11.63 -10.70
C CYS A 139 -12.46 13.06 -11.09
N LYS A 140 -13.23 13.70 -11.99
CA LYS A 140 -13.00 15.08 -12.46
C LYS A 140 -13.56 16.15 -11.55
N SER A 141 -14.32 15.78 -10.51
CA SER A 141 -14.90 16.74 -9.54
C SER A 141 -13.81 17.51 -8.80
N LYS A 142 -13.95 18.83 -8.71
CA LYS A 142 -13.02 19.72 -7.99
C LYS A 142 -13.33 19.68 -6.50
N ASN A 143 -12.30 19.65 -5.65
CA ASN A 143 -12.41 19.69 -4.19
C ASN A 143 -13.41 18.68 -3.61
N GLY A 144 -13.40 17.45 -4.09
CA GLY A 144 -14.29 16.38 -3.66
C GLY A 144 -14.49 15.31 -4.73
N PHE A 145 -15.62 14.61 -4.64
CA PHE A 145 -15.92 13.46 -5.50
C PHE A 145 -17.36 13.52 -5.99
N CYS A 146 -17.66 12.81 -7.06
CA CYS A 146 -19.04 12.53 -7.48
C CYS A 146 -19.51 11.18 -6.92
N SER A 147 -20.83 11.04 -6.76
CA SER A 147 -21.46 9.84 -6.22
C SER A 147 -21.10 8.57 -7.01
N LYS A 148 -21.08 8.67 -8.35
CA LYS A 148 -20.74 7.53 -9.21
C LYS A 148 -19.28 7.07 -9.09
N CYS A 149 -18.31 7.97 -8.93
CA CYS A 149 -16.91 7.60 -8.76
C CYS A 149 -16.63 6.99 -7.37
N TYR A 150 -17.35 7.44 -6.34
CA TYR A 150 -17.26 6.84 -5.01
C TYR A 150 -18.01 5.51 -4.92
N GLY A 151 -19.21 5.44 -5.54
CA GLY A 151 -20.07 4.26 -5.55
C GLY A 151 -20.95 4.13 -4.32
N LEU A 152 -21.08 2.92 -3.79
CA LEU A 152 -21.99 2.58 -2.71
C LEU A 152 -21.50 3.10 -1.35
N ASP A 153 -22.38 3.69 -0.56
CA ASP A 153 -22.16 3.87 0.87
C ASP A 153 -22.30 2.51 1.57
N LEU A 154 -21.21 2.03 2.16
CA LEU A 154 -21.14 0.70 2.78
C LEU A 154 -22.00 0.60 4.05
N SER A 155 -22.29 1.72 4.73
CA SER A 155 -23.09 1.75 5.94
C SER A 155 -24.59 1.65 5.65
N ARG A 156 -25.04 2.34 4.59
CA ARG A 156 -26.45 2.43 4.22
C ARG A 156 -26.84 1.47 3.08
N ASN A 157 -25.84 0.87 2.43
CA ASN A 157 -25.99 -0.02 1.26
C ASN A 157 -26.77 0.64 0.09
N LYS A 158 -26.56 1.95 -0.11
CA LYS A 158 -27.14 2.77 -1.17
C LYS A 158 -26.05 3.60 -1.84
N LEU A 159 -26.36 4.17 -3.02
CA LEU A 159 -25.49 5.15 -3.64
C LEU A 159 -25.26 6.31 -2.66
N VAL A 160 -24.00 6.73 -2.53
CA VAL A 160 -23.64 7.82 -1.60
C VAL A 160 -24.38 9.11 -1.95
N GLU A 161 -24.86 9.85 -0.93
CA GLU A 161 -25.59 11.08 -1.08
C GLU A 161 -24.64 12.29 -1.19
N ILE A 162 -25.12 13.36 -1.84
CA ILE A 162 -24.37 14.63 -1.92
C ILE A 162 -24.24 15.21 -0.51
N GLY A 163 -23.06 15.72 -0.18
CA GLY A 163 -22.74 16.28 1.13
C GLY A 163 -22.08 15.30 2.10
N GLU A 164 -22.03 14.01 1.79
CA GLU A 164 -21.37 13.01 2.66
C GLU A 164 -19.86 13.28 2.74
N ALA A 165 -19.32 13.25 3.97
CA ALA A 165 -17.92 13.53 4.29
C ALA A 165 -17.03 12.28 4.07
N VAL A 166 -16.91 11.85 2.82
CA VAL A 166 -16.20 10.61 2.45
C VAL A 166 -14.72 10.62 2.78
N GLY A 167 -14.10 11.78 2.89
CA GLY A 167 -12.70 11.89 3.31
C GLY A 167 -12.52 11.52 4.78
N VAL A 168 -13.41 11.95 5.66
CA VAL A 168 -13.40 11.57 7.08
C VAL A 168 -13.66 10.07 7.23
N VAL A 169 -14.66 9.55 6.51
CA VAL A 169 -14.98 8.11 6.49
C VAL A 169 -13.77 7.28 6.04
N ALA A 170 -13.08 7.73 4.99
CA ALA A 170 -11.87 7.05 4.50
C ALA A 170 -10.75 7.04 5.55
N ALA A 171 -10.46 8.18 6.16
CA ALA A 171 -9.42 8.30 7.19
C ALA A 171 -9.73 7.42 8.42
N GLN A 172 -10.99 7.40 8.87
CA GLN A 172 -11.42 6.56 9.98
C GLN A 172 -11.37 5.06 9.63
N SER A 173 -11.75 4.69 8.40
CA SER A 173 -11.69 3.29 7.93
C SER A 173 -10.27 2.75 7.82
N ILE A 174 -9.28 3.63 7.60
CA ILE A 174 -7.85 3.27 7.61
C ILE A 174 -7.32 3.24 9.05
N GLY A 175 -7.75 4.17 9.89
CA GLY A 175 -7.24 4.33 11.25
C GLY A 175 -7.77 3.33 12.27
N GLU A 176 -9.04 2.91 12.15
CA GLU A 176 -9.68 1.98 13.08
C GLU A 176 -8.93 0.64 13.14
N PRO A 177 -8.67 -0.07 12.03
CA PRO A 177 -7.91 -1.31 12.10
C PRO A 177 -6.46 -1.11 12.53
N GLY A 178 -5.90 0.08 12.39
CA GLY A 178 -4.54 0.42 12.85
C GLY A 178 -4.37 0.19 14.36
N THR A 179 -5.39 0.47 15.15
CA THR A 179 -5.39 0.17 16.58
C THR A 179 -5.38 -1.33 16.85
N GLN A 180 -6.15 -2.12 16.08
CA GLN A 180 -6.14 -3.59 16.19
C GLN A 180 -4.81 -4.19 15.73
N LEU A 181 -4.20 -3.61 14.69
CA LEU A 181 -2.89 -4.03 14.19
C LEU A 181 -1.80 -3.89 15.27
N THR A 182 -1.89 -2.87 16.13
CA THR A 182 -0.95 -2.70 17.25
C THR A 182 -1.08 -3.80 18.30
N LEU A 183 -2.25 -4.40 18.45
CA LEU A 183 -2.51 -5.50 19.38
C LEU A 183 -1.95 -6.83 18.91
N ARG A 184 -1.94 -7.07 17.58
CA ARG A 184 -1.61 -8.39 16.98
C ARG A 184 -0.14 -8.55 16.60
N THR A 185 0.58 -7.49 16.27
CA THR A 185 2.00 -7.54 15.80
C THR A 185 2.99 -8.08 16.84
N PHE A 186 2.58 -8.33 18.08
CA PHE A 186 3.42 -8.93 19.13
C PHE A 186 3.68 -10.43 18.96
N HIS A 187 2.92 -11.13 18.13
CA HIS A 187 3.01 -12.57 18.00
C HIS A 187 3.92 -13.04 16.86
N SER A 188 4.37 -12.14 16.01
CA SER A 188 5.31 -12.43 14.92
C SER A 188 6.77 -12.28 15.40
N GLY A 189 7.11 -12.90 16.55
CA GLY A 189 8.43 -12.85 17.12
C GLY A 189 9.46 -13.62 16.30
N GLY A 190 10.42 -12.89 15.75
CA GLY A 190 11.78 -13.39 15.62
C GLY A 190 12.11 -14.27 14.42
N ILE A 191 11.88 -13.82 13.20
CA ILE A 191 12.82 -14.16 12.14
C ILE A 191 13.80 -12.99 12.05
N VAL A 192 14.99 -13.21 12.57
CA VAL A 192 16.14 -12.30 12.43
C VAL A 192 16.57 -12.37 10.96
N GLY A 193 16.08 -11.45 10.18
CA GLY A 193 16.45 -11.31 8.78
C GLY A 193 15.77 -10.08 8.21
N ILE A 194 16.55 -9.05 7.95
CA ILE A 194 16.17 -7.78 7.32
C ILE A 194 15.16 -7.00 8.18
N ASP A 195 15.56 -5.84 8.64
CA ASP A 195 14.76 -4.86 9.40
C ASP A 195 13.64 -4.28 8.51
N ILE A 196 12.69 -5.14 8.11
CA ILE A 196 11.51 -4.75 7.33
C ILE A 196 10.52 -4.20 8.33
N THR A 197 10.26 -2.92 8.26
CA THR A 197 9.22 -2.25 9.03
C THR A 197 7.88 -2.88 8.66
N GLN A 198 7.21 -3.54 9.62
CA GLN A 198 5.93 -4.21 9.42
C GLN A 198 4.82 -3.56 10.25
N GLY A 199 3.58 -3.75 9.83
CA GLY A 199 2.41 -3.26 10.54
C GLY A 199 2.26 -1.75 10.49
N LEU A 200 1.81 -1.15 11.61
CA LEU A 200 1.49 0.29 11.70
C LEU A 200 2.65 1.21 11.32
N PRO A 201 3.91 1.00 11.74
CA PRO A 201 5.03 1.84 11.32
C PRO A 201 5.20 1.89 9.80
N ARG A 202 4.92 0.78 9.09
CA ARG A 202 4.98 0.76 7.63
C ARG A 202 3.85 1.59 6.99
N ILE A 203 2.67 1.54 7.57
CA ILE A 203 1.53 2.37 7.14
C ILE A 203 1.86 3.86 7.29
N GLU A 204 2.49 4.25 8.40
CA GLU A 204 2.98 5.62 8.61
C GLU A 204 4.01 6.03 7.57
N GLU A 205 5.01 5.17 7.28
CA GLU A 205 6.01 5.44 6.24
C GLU A 205 5.36 5.70 4.88
N ILE A 206 4.34 4.91 4.52
CA ILE A 206 3.62 5.04 3.24
C ILE A 206 2.86 6.36 3.18
N PHE A 207 1.98 6.65 4.16
CA PHE A 207 1.13 7.85 4.12
C PHE A 207 1.91 9.16 4.35
N GLU A 208 3.07 9.10 4.98
CA GLU A 208 3.96 10.25 5.12
C GLU A 208 5.01 10.36 4.01
N ALA A 209 5.01 9.42 3.06
CA ALA A 209 6.01 9.33 2.00
C ALA A 209 7.45 9.40 2.52
N ARG A 210 7.71 8.76 3.67
CA ARG A 210 9.05 8.63 4.26
C ARG A 210 9.88 7.62 3.47
N MET A 211 11.19 7.81 3.47
CA MET A 211 12.11 6.81 2.92
C MET A 211 12.05 5.55 3.80
N PRO A 212 11.74 4.38 3.22
CA PRO A 212 11.65 3.14 3.99
C PRO A 212 13.03 2.69 4.49
N LYS A 213 13.08 2.11 5.71
CA LYS A 213 14.32 1.62 6.29
C LYS A 213 14.93 0.48 5.48
N GLY A 214 14.12 -0.47 5.03
CA GLY A 214 14.52 -1.57 4.14
C GLY A 214 14.28 -1.24 2.67
N LYS A 215 14.85 -0.13 2.18
CA LYS A 215 14.66 0.33 0.81
C LYS A 215 15.29 -0.62 -0.20
N ALA A 216 14.49 -1.09 -1.17
CA ALA A 216 14.98 -1.75 -2.36
C ALA A 216 15.36 -0.72 -3.43
N PRO A 217 16.56 -0.78 -4.00
CA PRO A 217 16.95 0.14 -5.07
C PRO A 217 16.20 -0.19 -6.36
N LEU A 218 15.81 0.88 -7.08
CA LEU A 218 15.21 0.81 -8.41
C LEU A 218 16.26 1.12 -9.47
N ILE A 219 16.15 0.44 -10.62
CA ILE A 219 16.99 0.70 -11.80
C ILE A 219 16.71 2.11 -12.32
N LYS A 220 17.76 2.92 -12.47
CA LYS A 220 17.67 4.31 -12.94
C LYS A 220 17.51 4.41 -14.45
N GLN A 221 18.17 3.54 -15.19
CA GLN A 221 18.18 3.53 -16.66
C GLN A 221 18.18 2.10 -17.18
N ASP A 222 17.64 1.91 -18.40
CA ASP A 222 17.64 0.62 -19.05
C ASP A 222 19.08 0.11 -19.25
N GLY A 223 19.29 -1.18 -19.00
CA GLY A 223 20.63 -1.75 -19.09
C GLY A 223 20.65 -3.28 -19.00
N VAL A 224 21.84 -3.81 -18.83
CA VAL A 224 22.09 -5.23 -18.60
C VAL A 224 22.91 -5.38 -17.32
N VAL A 225 22.54 -6.33 -16.47
CA VAL A 225 23.29 -6.65 -15.26
C VAL A 225 24.64 -7.24 -15.68
N ASP A 226 25.73 -6.52 -15.40
CA ASP A 226 27.10 -6.91 -15.79
C ASP A 226 27.68 -7.87 -14.77
N GLN A 227 27.62 -7.52 -13.48
CA GLN A 227 28.28 -8.29 -12.43
C GLN A 227 27.60 -8.11 -11.08
N ILE A 228 27.57 -9.18 -10.30
CA ILE A 228 27.12 -9.19 -8.90
C ILE A 228 28.28 -9.63 -8.02
N VAL A 229 28.82 -8.73 -7.18
CA VAL A 229 30.01 -8.98 -6.36
C VAL A 229 29.69 -8.78 -4.89
N GLU A 230 30.10 -9.70 -4.06
CA GLU A 230 30.05 -9.56 -2.60
C GLU A 230 31.20 -8.63 -2.14
N LYS A 231 30.84 -7.58 -1.38
CA LYS A 231 31.75 -6.58 -0.87
C LYS A 231 31.57 -6.40 0.63
N GLY A 232 32.05 -7.36 1.40
CA GLY A 232 31.86 -7.42 2.84
C GLY A 232 30.41 -7.67 3.25
N LEU A 233 29.79 -6.71 3.94
CA LEU A 233 28.37 -6.80 4.38
C LEU A 233 27.37 -6.29 3.31
N LEU A 234 27.84 -5.96 2.11
CA LEU A 234 27.04 -5.44 1.01
C LEU A 234 27.28 -6.27 -0.25
N MET A 235 26.23 -6.40 -1.04
CA MET A 235 26.30 -6.90 -2.41
C MET A 235 26.33 -5.71 -3.37
N LEU A 236 27.30 -5.67 -4.27
CA LEU A 236 27.40 -4.68 -5.33
C LEU A 236 26.81 -5.25 -6.61
N VAL A 237 25.71 -4.70 -7.09
CA VAL A 237 25.13 -5.01 -8.40
C VAL A 237 25.54 -3.90 -9.38
N ARG A 238 26.27 -4.27 -10.43
CA ARG A 238 26.69 -3.36 -11.47
C ARG A 238 25.83 -3.57 -12.71
N VAL A 239 25.23 -2.49 -13.18
CA VAL A 239 24.38 -2.49 -14.38
C VAL A 239 25.06 -1.66 -15.45
N LYS A 240 25.31 -2.27 -16.61
CA LYS A 240 25.84 -1.59 -17.79
C LYS A 240 24.69 -0.84 -18.45
N THR A 241 24.75 0.49 -18.40
CA THR A 241 23.84 1.41 -19.08
C THR A 241 24.46 1.84 -20.43
N ASN A 242 23.70 2.41 -21.34
CA ASN A 242 24.17 2.88 -22.64
C ASN A 242 24.74 1.81 -23.58
N LEU A 243 23.88 0.87 -24.00
CA LEU A 243 24.20 -0.12 -25.04
C LEU A 243 24.54 0.52 -26.43
N LYS A 244 24.38 1.85 -26.60
CA LYS A 244 24.52 2.57 -27.89
C LYS A 244 25.72 3.50 -27.98
N GLU A 245 26.37 3.88 -26.88
CA GLU A 245 27.50 4.80 -26.90
C GLU A 245 28.83 4.10 -26.64
N LYS A 246 29.91 4.63 -27.25
CA LYS A 246 31.26 4.05 -27.19
C LYS A 246 31.94 4.10 -25.80
N LYS A 247 31.31 4.68 -24.78
CA LYS A 247 31.79 4.67 -23.40
C LYS A 247 30.84 3.85 -22.56
N ASP A 248 31.32 2.73 -22.04
CA ASP A 248 30.58 1.93 -21.06
C ASP A 248 30.36 2.79 -19.81
N SER A 249 29.11 3.11 -19.53
CA SER A 249 28.67 3.70 -18.27
C SER A 249 28.06 2.62 -17.39
N PHE A 250 28.44 2.60 -16.12
CA PHE A 250 27.95 1.61 -15.15
C PHE A 250 27.25 2.34 -14.02
N ASP A 251 26.06 1.88 -13.70
CA ASP A 251 25.36 2.22 -12.46
C ASP A 251 25.65 1.15 -11.41
N GLU A 252 26.06 1.57 -10.23
CA GLU A 252 26.38 0.68 -9.10
C GLU A 252 25.31 0.80 -8.02
N TYR A 253 24.77 -0.36 -7.59
CA TYR A 253 23.77 -0.47 -6.57
C TYR A 253 24.31 -1.28 -5.39
N LEU A 254 24.29 -0.69 -4.21
CA LEU A 254 24.71 -1.36 -2.97
C LEU A 254 23.47 -1.91 -2.25
N ILE A 255 23.49 -3.21 -2.00
CA ILE A 255 22.38 -3.97 -1.39
C ILE A 255 22.93 -4.67 -0.14
N PRO A 256 22.24 -4.65 1.01
CA PRO A 256 22.65 -5.43 2.17
C PRO A 256 22.74 -6.93 1.82
N SER A 257 23.78 -7.63 2.28
CA SER A 257 24.01 -9.05 1.95
C SER A 257 22.90 -10.00 2.41
N GLY A 258 22.05 -9.55 3.34
CA GLY A 258 20.87 -10.29 3.79
C GLY A 258 19.62 -10.12 2.91
N ALA A 259 19.62 -9.21 1.92
CA ALA A 259 18.48 -9.02 1.03
C ALA A 259 18.52 -9.97 -0.17
N LEU A 260 17.38 -10.57 -0.50
CA LEU A 260 17.27 -11.43 -1.68
C LEU A 260 17.38 -10.60 -2.95
N ILE A 261 18.34 -10.92 -3.81
CA ILE A 261 18.53 -10.29 -5.13
C ILE A 261 17.59 -10.96 -6.12
N LEU A 262 16.81 -10.17 -6.85
CA LEU A 262 15.80 -10.62 -7.80
C LEU A 262 16.33 -10.75 -9.24
N VAL A 263 17.50 -10.19 -9.51
CA VAL A 263 18.14 -10.17 -10.83
C VAL A 263 19.37 -11.08 -10.87
N LYS A 264 19.74 -11.56 -12.06
CA LYS A 264 20.92 -12.38 -12.30
C LYS A 264 21.86 -11.64 -13.26
N GLU A 265 23.14 -12.07 -13.26
CA GLU A 265 24.12 -11.58 -14.25
C GLU A 265 23.63 -11.92 -15.68
N GLY A 266 23.67 -10.94 -16.55
CA GLY A 266 23.19 -11.03 -17.93
C GLY A 266 21.70 -10.66 -18.13
N ASP A 267 20.92 -10.43 -17.08
CA ASP A 267 19.52 -10.05 -17.20
C ASP A 267 19.38 -8.64 -17.79
N ILE A 268 18.41 -8.50 -18.69
CA ILE A 268 18.01 -7.19 -19.24
C ILE A 268 17.06 -6.53 -18.24
N VAL A 269 17.43 -5.37 -17.75
CA VAL A 269 16.64 -4.61 -16.77
C VAL A 269 16.19 -3.29 -17.36
N LYS A 270 14.98 -2.87 -16.98
CA LYS A 270 14.37 -1.61 -17.42
C LYS A 270 14.38 -0.59 -16.28
N ARG A 271 14.26 0.67 -16.66
CA ARG A 271 14.09 1.75 -15.70
C ARG A 271 12.87 1.50 -14.81
N GLY A 272 13.07 1.52 -13.50
CA GLY A 272 12.04 1.27 -12.51
C GLY A 272 11.94 -0.19 -12.06
N ASP A 273 12.70 -1.13 -12.65
CA ASP A 273 12.73 -2.50 -12.18
C ASP A 273 13.39 -2.59 -10.79
N LYS A 274 12.92 -3.53 -10.00
CA LYS A 274 13.37 -3.78 -8.64
C LYS A 274 14.54 -4.74 -8.63
N ILE A 275 15.64 -4.38 -7.99
CA ILE A 275 16.86 -5.21 -7.96
C ILE A 275 16.82 -6.25 -6.84
N SER A 276 16.26 -5.88 -5.68
CA SER A 276 16.21 -6.74 -4.50
C SER A 276 14.85 -6.72 -3.84
N GLU A 277 14.60 -7.67 -2.96
CA GLU A 277 13.46 -7.56 -2.05
C GLU A 277 13.60 -6.34 -1.14
N GLY A 278 12.47 -5.82 -0.69
CA GLY A 278 12.41 -4.63 0.17
C GLY A 278 11.28 -3.70 -0.24
N SER A 279 11.13 -2.62 0.50
CA SER A 279 10.13 -1.59 0.24
C SER A 279 10.64 -0.54 -0.74
N LEU A 280 9.76 -0.03 -1.61
CA LEU A 280 10.12 1.01 -2.57
C LEU A 280 9.94 2.41 -1.96
N ASP A 281 10.79 3.33 -2.38
CA ASP A 281 10.64 4.75 -2.08
C ASP A 281 9.61 5.35 -3.06
N LEU A 282 8.51 5.91 -2.54
CA LEU A 282 7.42 6.47 -3.33
C LEU A 282 7.90 7.57 -4.29
N ARG A 283 8.92 8.33 -3.88
CA ARG A 283 9.48 9.40 -4.71
C ARG A 283 10.22 8.85 -5.93
N GLU A 284 10.93 7.73 -5.75
CA GLU A 284 11.62 7.05 -6.87
C GLU A 284 10.62 6.35 -7.78
N VAL A 285 9.60 5.70 -7.23
CA VAL A 285 8.52 5.11 -8.03
C VAL A 285 7.86 6.19 -8.88
N LEU A 286 7.56 7.36 -8.30
CA LEU A 286 6.99 8.49 -9.06
C LEU A 286 7.92 8.96 -10.18
N ALA A 287 9.22 9.07 -9.90
CA ALA A 287 10.20 9.58 -10.88
C ALA A 287 10.49 8.60 -12.02
N PHE A 288 10.41 7.29 -11.77
CA PHE A 288 10.81 6.26 -12.74
C PHE A 288 9.62 5.61 -13.45
N GLN A 289 8.55 5.34 -12.73
CA GLN A 289 7.40 4.58 -13.22
C GLN A 289 6.14 5.45 -13.42
N GLY A 290 6.10 6.63 -12.80
CA GLY A 290 5.00 7.58 -12.94
C GLY A 290 3.89 7.45 -11.89
N ILE A 291 2.87 8.31 -12.03
CA ILE A 291 1.85 8.53 -11.00
C ILE A 291 0.91 7.33 -10.81
N ASN A 292 0.60 6.59 -11.89
CA ASN A 292 -0.31 5.45 -11.81
C ASN A 292 0.31 4.30 -11.03
N GLU A 293 1.60 4.04 -11.23
CA GLU A 293 2.31 2.99 -10.49
C GLU A 293 2.46 3.33 -9.00
N VAL A 294 2.69 4.61 -8.66
CA VAL A 294 2.69 5.05 -7.25
C VAL A 294 1.35 4.76 -6.60
N ARG A 295 0.24 5.06 -7.29
CA ARG A 295 -1.12 4.81 -6.77
C ARG A 295 -1.35 3.33 -6.51
N ASN A 296 -1.05 2.49 -7.51
CA ASN A 296 -1.19 1.05 -7.41
C ASN A 296 -0.28 0.49 -6.31
N TYR A 297 0.95 0.96 -6.23
CA TYR A 297 1.90 0.55 -5.20
C TYR A 297 1.39 0.86 -3.80
N ILE A 298 0.90 2.08 -3.54
CA ILE A 298 0.37 2.46 -2.22
C ILE A 298 -0.82 1.58 -1.84
N ILE A 299 -1.78 1.38 -2.75
CA ILE A 299 -2.97 0.55 -2.48
C ILE A 299 -2.55 -0.87 -2.13
N ASN A 300 -1.68 -1.47 -2.95
CA ASN A 300 -1.23 -2.84 -2.74
C ASN A 300 -0.42 -3.00 -1.45
N GLU A 301 0.49 -2.07 -1.13
CA GLU A 301 1.29 -2.15 0.10
C GLU A 301 0.43 -1.99 1.36
N VAL A 302 -0.56 -1.09 1.34
CA VAL A 302 -1.50 -0.95 2.46
C VAL A 302 -2.33 -2.22 2.63
N GLN A 303 -2.88 -2.78 1.53
CA GLN A 303 -3.67 -4.01 1.58
C GLN A 303 -2.85 -5.23 2.02
N LYS A 304 -1.59 -5.35 1.61
CA LYS A 304 -0.67 -6.40 2.09
C LYS A 304 -0.51 -6.42 3.62
N ILE A 305 -0.75 -5.30 4.27
CA ILE A 305 -0.67 -5.21 5.74
C ILE A 305 -2.03 -5.55 6.37
N TYR A 306 -3.13 -5.01 5.83
CA TYR A 306 -4.44 -5.16 6.46
C TYR A 306 -5.15 -6.49 6.15
N VAL A 307 -5.01 -7.02 4.94
CA VAL A 307 -5.70 -8.25 4.53
C VAL A 307 -5.26 -9.48 5.33
N PRO A 308 -3.95 -9.75 5.52
CA PRO A 308 -3.50 -10.87 6.34
C PRO A 308 -3.93 -10.78 7.81
N GLU A 309 -4.12 -9.55 8.31
CA GLU A 309 -4.60 -9.29 9.67
C GLU A 309 -6.13 -9.49 9.82
N GLY A 310 -6.82 -9.82 8.74
CA GLY A 310 -8.26 -10.07 8.72
C GLY A 310 -9.11 -8.80 8.80
N SER A 311 -8.54 -7.65 8.47
CA SER A 311 -9.21 -6.35 8.47
C SER A 311 -9.08 -5.66 7.11
N PRO A 312 -9.56 -6.27 6.00
CA PRO A 312 -9.45 -5.67 4.68
C PRO A 312 -10.20 -4.34 4.62
N ILE A 313 -9.57 -3.34 4.04
CA ILE A 313 -10.15 -2.01 3.80
C ILE A 313 -10.63 -1.95 2.35
N ASN A 314 -11.78 -1.32 2.09
CA ASN A 314 -12.20 -1.11 0.72
C ASN A 314 -11.23 -0.14 0.02
N ASP A 315 -10.73 -0.53 -1.16
CA ASP A 315 -9.70 0.22 -1.91
C ASP A 315 -10.07 1.69 -2.11
N LYS A 316 -11.37 2.02 -2.26
CA LYS A 316 -11.81 3.41 -2.45
C LYS A 316 -11.41 4.36 -1.32
N HIS A 317 -11.32 3.87 -0.08
CA HIS A 317 -10.89 4.69 1.06
C HIS A 317 -9.40 5.03 0.96
N ILE A 318 -8.60 4.05 0.55
CA ILE A 318 -7.16 4.28 0.29
C ILE A 318 -7.00 5.23 -0.90
N GLU A 319 -7.76 5.03 -1.98
CA GLU A 319 -7.76 5.87 -3.19
C GLU A 319 -8.07 7.35 -2.90
N ILE A 320 -8.99 7.63 -1.97
CA ILE A 320 -9.32 9.00 -1.54
C ILE A 320 -8.10 9.68 -0.92
N ILE A 321 -7.41 9.00 -0.01
CA ILE A 321 -6.21 9.53 0.64
C ILE A 321 -5.07 9.69 -0.37
N VAL A 322 -4.85 8.68 -1.23
CA VAL A 322 -3.82 8.73 -2.28
C VAL A 322 -4.06 9.91 -3.24
N ARG A 323 -5.31 10.16 -3.64
CA ARG A 323 -5.61 11.34 -4.45
C ARG A 323 -5.23 12.63 -3.75
N GLN A 324 -5.48 12.74 -2.46
CA GLN A 324 -5.11 13.92 -1.68
C GLN A 324 -3.60 14.06 -1.51
N MET A 325 -2.87 12.96 -1.31
CA MET A 325 -1.40 12.96 -1.28
C MET A 325 -0.78 13.48 -2.58
N LEU A 326 -1.42 13.21 -3.71
CA LEU A 326 -0.95 13.56 -5.07
C LEU A 326 -1.62 14.82 -5.62
N SER A 327 -2.40 15.58 -4.81
CA SER A 327 -3.13 16.76 -5.26
C SER A 327 -2.23 17.98 -5.47
N ARG A 328 -1.07 18.02 -4.81
CA ARG A 328 -0.19 19.19 -4.80
C ARG A 328 1.07 18.94 -5.60
N VAL A 329 1.47 19.96 -6.35
CA VAL A 329 2.70 19.96 -7.15
C VAL A 329 3.56 21.18 -6.81
N THR A 330 4.88 21.00 -6.89
CA THR A 330 5.82 22.11 -6.72
C THR A 330 6.14 22.71 -8.07
N VAL A 331 5.97 24.03 -8.19
CA VAL A 331 6.30 24.78 -9.40
C VAL A 331 7.81 24.77 -9.63
N LYS A 332 8.28 24.20 -10.74
CA LYS A 332 9.68 24.25 -11.14
C LYS A 332 9.98 25.47 -12.01
N GLU A 333 9.13 25.72 -13.00
CA GLU A 333 9.22 26.86 -13.92
C GLU A 333 7.86 27.52 -13.99
N PRO A 334 7.74 28.78 -13.57
CA PRO A 334 6.43 29.46 -13.49
C PRO A 334 5.81 29.80 -14.85
N GLY A 335 6.62 29.87 -15.93
CA GLY A 335 6.15 30.29 -17.25
C GLY A 335 5.44 31.65 -17.18
N ASP A 336 4.26 31.76 -17.78
CA ASP A 336 3.43 32.96 -17.80
C ASP A 336 2.44 33.06 -16.63
N THR A 337 2.66 32.29 -15.56
CA THR A 337 1.79 32.30 -14.37
C THR A 337 2.30 33.26 -13.29
N GLU A 338 1.42 33.64 -12.35
CA GLU A 338 1.78 34.47 -11.19
C GLU A 338 2.54 33.72 -10.09
N TYR A 339 2.79 32.41 -10.25
CA TYR A 339 3.48 31.59 -9.27
C TYR A 339 4.98 31.83 -9.28
N MET A 340 5.63 31.59 -8.14
CA MET A 340 7.08 31.60 -8.00
C MET A 340 7.65 30.18 -8.08
N GLN A 341 8.91 30.08 -8.45
CA GLN A 341 9.63 28.82 -8.40
C GLN A 341 9.69 28.31 -6.95
N GLY A 342 9.22 27.11 -6.71
CA GLY A 342 9.15 26.49 -5.38
C GLY A 342 7.77 26.58 -4.72
N ASP A 343 6.83 27.33 -5.28
CA ASP A 343 5.45 27.38 -4.78
C ASP A 343 4.80 25.99 -4.87
N ILE A 344 3.97 25.70 -3.86
CA ILE A 344 3.17 24.46 -3.83
C ILE A 344 1.75 24.83 -4.22
N VAL A 345 1.28 24.28 -5.33
CA VAL A 345 -0.04 24.56 -5.92
C VAL A 345 -0.85 23.25 -6.03
N GLU A 346 -2.19 23.38 -6.03
CA GLU A 346 -3.15 22.28 -6.26
C GLU A 346 -3.51 22.14 -7.74
#